data_abd3e1ee900c9f7b497b255c81c79bc8
#
_entry.id   abd3e1ee900c9f7b497b255c81c79bc8
#
_cell.length_a   1.000
_cell.length_b   1.000
_cell.length_c   1.000
_cell.angle_alpha   90.00
_cell.angle_beta   90.00
_cell.angle_gamma   90.00
#
_symmetry.space_group_name_H-M   'P 1'
#
loop_
_entity.id
_entity.type
_entity.pdbx_description
1 polymer ?
#
loop_
_entity_poly.entity_id
_entity_poly.type
_entity_poly.pdbx_seq_one_letter_code
_entity_poly.pdbx_strand_id
1 'polypeptide(L)'
;MLMPKRVKRRKQFRGSMRGKATRGNKITYGEYGLVATEPHWIRSNQIEAARIAMTRYTKRGGKVWIKIFPDKPVTAKPAETRMGSGKGALEYWVAVVKPGRVMFEISGVSEPVAREALRLASHKLPIQCKFVKKEEGGVTNED
;
A
#
# COMPACT_ATOMS: atom_id res chain seq x y z
N MET A 1 11.86 -2.75 -8.06
CA MET A 1 10.69 -2.93 -7.20
C MET A 1 11.06 -2.77 -5.74
N LEU A 2 10.10 -2.34 -4.94
CA LEU A 2 10.31 -2.20 -3.50
C LEU A 2 10.50 -3.55 -2.84
N MET A 3 11.56 -3.67 -2.04
CA MET A 3 11.82 -4.86 -1.25
C MET A 3 12.79 -4.50 -0.12
N PRO A 4 12.80 -5.27 0.98
CA PRO A 4 13.74 -5.01 2.06
C PRO A 4 15.19 -5.19 1.62
N LYS A 5 16.06 -4.32 2.09
CA LYS A 5 17.50 -4.42 1.81
C LYS A 5 18.14 -5.58 2.56
N ARG A 6 17.65 -5.87 3.76
CA ARG A 6 18.12 -6.97 4.58
C ARG A 6 16.95 -7.82 5.02
N VAL A 7 17.12 -9.13 4.97
CA VAL A 7 16.07 -10.06 5.36
C VAL A 7 16.69 -11.11 6.26
N LYS A 8 16.25 -11.17 7.50
CA LYS A 8 16.69 -12.25 8.41
C LYS A 8 16.13 -13.58 7.97
N ARG A 9 14.95 -13.58 7.39
CA ARG A 9 14.25 -14.78 6.96
C ARG A 9 13.55 -14.47 5.65
N ARG A 10 13.92 -15.18 4.59
CA ARG A 10 13.33 -14.97 3.27
C ARG A 10 11.90 -15.48 3.16
N LYS A 11 11.57 -16.50 3.93
CA LYS A 11 10.25 -17.12 3.89
C LYS A 11 9.60 -16.97 5.24
N GLN A 12 8.34 -16.61 5.24
CA GLN A 12 7.57 -16.41 6.46
C GLN A 12 6.24 -17.13 6.35
N PHE A 13 5.65 -17.45 7.49
CA PHE A 13 4.33 -18.02 7.52
C PHE A 13 3.31 -16.96 7.12
N ARG A 14 2.20 -17.44 6.54
CA ARG A 14 1.07 -16.58 6.24
C ARG A 14 0.45 -16.12 7.56
N GLY A 15 0.39 -14.86 7.80
CA GLY A 15 -0.19 -14.32 9.02
C GLY A 15 -1.69 -14.14 8.92
N SER A 16 -2.26 -13.56 9.98
CA SER A 16 -3.67 -13.19 10.03
C SER A 16 -3.85 -11.76 9.54
N MET A 17 -4.93 -11.51 8.79
CA MET A 17 -5.30 -10.18 8.35
C MET A 17 -6.49 -9.62 9.14
N ARG A 18 -6.76 -10.19 10.32
CA ARG A 18 -7.86 -9.73 11.15
C ARG A 18 -7.55 -8.40 11.82
N GLY A 19 -8.59 -7.66 12.11
CA GLY A 19 -8.51 -6.41 12.86
C GLY A 19 -8.30 -5.20 11.99
N LYS A 20 -8.21 -4.05 12.64
CA LYS A 20 -8.00 -2.76 12.00
C LYS A 20 -6.57 -2.30 12.24
N ALA A 21 -6.10 -1.40 11.39
CA ALA A 21 -4.79 -0.80 11.58
C ALA A 21 -4.76 0.00 12.87
N THR A 22 -3.75 -0.26 13.72
CA THR A 22 -3.53 0.50 14.95
C THR A 22 -2.39 1.51 14.76
N ARG A 23 -1.53 1.28 13.77
CA ARG A 23 -0.45 2.19 13.40
C ARG A 23 -0.62 2.57 11.94
N GLY A 24 -0.18 3.77 11.59
CA GLY A 24 -0.27 4.25 10.22
C GLY A 24 -1.71 4.50 9.78
N ASN A 25 -2.61 4.81 10.72
CA ASN A 25 -4.00 5.09 10.44
C ASN A 25 -4.30 6.59 10.38
N LYS A 26 -3.28 7.43 10.46
CA LYS A 26 -3.41 8.88 10.37
C LYS A 26 -2.43 9.45 9.37
N ILE A 27 -2.84 10.55 8.72
CA ILE A 27 -1.94 11.26 7.81
C ILE A 27 -0.90 12.00 8.65
N THR A 28 0.38 11.84 8.27
CA THR A 28 1.51 12.41 9.01
C THR A 28 2.19 13.54 8.26
N TYR A 29 2.55 13.31 7.01
CA TYR A 29 3.37 14.24 6.22
C TYR A 29 2.59 15.02 5.19
N GLY A 30 1.59 14.40 4.58
CA GLY A 30 0.81 15.02 3.52
C GLY A 30 -0.40 15.76 4.03
N GLU A 31 -1.17 16.30 3.10
CA GLU A 31 -2.44 16.98 3.37
C GLU A 31 -3.62 16.06 3.06
N TYR A 32 -3.43 15.13 2.15
CA TYR A 32 -4.45 14.18 1.69
C TYR A 32 -3.87 12.79 1.67
N GLY A 33 -4.73 11.80 1.80
CA GLY A 33 -4.28 10.42 1.82
C GLY A 33 -5.27 9.45 1.23
N LEU A 34 -4.76 8.28 0.89
CA LEU A 34 -5.56 7.15 0.41
C LEU A 34 -5.53 6.08 1.48
N VAL A 35 -6.71 5.72 1.98
CA VAL A 35 -6.85 4.79 3.10
C VAL A 35 -7.52 3.51 2.62
N ALA A 36 -6.98 2.38 3.05
CA ALA A 36 -7.57 1.07 2.76
C ALA A 36 -8.87 0.90 3.51
N THR A 37 -9.90 0.37 2.85
CA THR A 37 -11.18 0.07 3.49
C THR A 37 -11.39 -1.42 3.70
N GLU A 38 -10.48 -2.24 3.18
CA GLU A 38 -10.52 -3.68 3.34
C GLU A 38 -9.11 -4.25 3.51
N PRO A 39 -8.94 -5.44 4.11
CA PRO A 39 -7.63 -6.03 4.28
C PRO A 39 -7.15 -6.70 3.00
N HIS A 40 -5.85 -6.61 2.71
CA HIS A 40 -5.28 -7.29 1.55
C HIS A 40 -3.75 -7.29 1.60
N TRP A 41 -3.17 -8.16 0.84
CA TRP A 41 -1.72 -8.17 0.57
C TRP A 41 -1.48 -7.42 -0.74
N ILE A 42 -0.73 -6.33 -0.66
CA ILE A 42 -0.44 -5.49 -1.83
C ILE A 42 0.97 -5.77 -2.29
N ARG A 43 1.12 -6.14 -3.55
CA ARG A 43 2.41 -6.47 -4.12
C ARG A 43 3.25 -5.22 -4.39
N SER A 44 4.57 -5.37 -4.37
CA SER A 44 5.48 -4.26 -4.64
C SER A 44 5.24 -3.62 -5.99
N ASN A 45 4.92 -4.39 -7.03
CA ASN A 45 4.64 -3.83 -8.35
C ASN A 45 3.35 -3.03 -8.38
N GLN A 46 2.35 -3.38 -7.56
CA GLN A 46 1.11 -2.62 -7.43
C GLN A 46 1.36 -1.28 -6.74
N ILE A 47 2.20 -1.28 -5.71
CA ILE A 47 2.59 -0.06 -5.00
C ILE A 47 3.31 0.89 -5.96
N GLU A 48 4.25 0.36 -6.75
CA GLU A 48 4.98 1.16 -7.74
C GLU A 48 4.05 1.71 -8.81
N ALA A 49 3.13 0.89 -9.30
CA ALA A 49 2.17 1.35 -10.33
C ALA A 49 1.29 2.48 -9.79
N ALA A 50 0.85 2.38 -8.54
CA ALA A 50 0.05 3.43 -7.91
C ALA A 50 0.85 4.72 -7.78
N ARG A 51 2.11 4.63 -7.33
CA ARG A 51 2.98 5.79 -7.21
C ARG A 51 3.18 6.48 -8.57
N ILE A 52 3.45 5.71 -9.60
CA ILE A 52 3.65 6.25 -10.94
C ILE A 52 2.38 6.95 -11.44
N ALA A 53 1.22 6.36 -11.19
CA ALA A 53 -0.05 6.97 -11.61
C ALA A 53 -0.24 8.35 -10.96
N MET A 54 0.06 8.46 -9.67
CA MET A 54 -0.06 9.73 -8.96
C MET A 54 0.92 10.78 -9.48
N THR A 55 2.19 10.42 -9.61
CA THR A 55 3.22 11.37 -10.04
C THR A 55 3.02 11.81 -11.49
N ARG A 56 2.54 10.92 -12.33
CA ARG A 56 2.25 11.24 -13.72
C ARG A 56 1.09 12.23 -13.83
N TYR A 57 0.05 12.04 -13.03
CA TYR A 57 -1.09 12.95 -13.06
C TYR A 57 -0.73 14.33 -12.55
N THR A 58 0.05 14.43 -11.48
CA THR A 58 0.44 15.72 -10.90
C THR A 58 1.55 16.41 -11.69
N LYS A 59 2.14 15.72 -12.67
CA LYS A 59 3.22 16.26 -13.52
C LYS A 59 4.39 16.78 -12.70
N ARG A 60 4.74 16.01 -11.64
CA ARG A 60 5.80 16.35 -10.70
C ARG A 60 5.50 17.55 -9.80
N GLY A 61 4.25 18.03 -9.83
CA GLY A 61 3.81 18.99 -8.82
C GLY A 61 3.54 18.29 -7.51
N GLY A 62 3.78 18.96 -6.41
CA GLY A 62 3.53 18.40 -5.10
C GLY A 62 4.52 17.30 -4.70
N LYS A 63 4.20 16.63 -3.61
CA LYS A 63 5.03 15.58 -3.05
C LYS A 63 4.17 14.39 -2.64
N VAL A 64 4.68 13.18 -2.90
CA VAL A 64 3.98 11.93 -2.62
C VAL A 64 4.81 11.11 -1.64
N TRP A 65 4.15 10.55 -0.63
CA TRP A 65 4.78 9.61 0.30
C TRP A 65 4.09 8.26 0.18
N ILE A 66 4.90 7.21 0.14
CA ILE A 66 4.42 5.83 0.23
C ILE A 66 4.52 5.43 1.70
N LYS A 67 3.39 5.10 2.31
CA LYS A 67 3.32 4.82 3.74
C LYS A 67 3.28 3.34 4.07
N ILE A 68 3.29 2.49 3.05
CA ILE A 68 3.34 1.03 3.22
C ILE A 68 4.59 0.51 2.55
N PHE A 69 5.12 -0.59 3.06
CA PHE A 69 6.33 -1.19 2.50
C PHE A 69 6.15 -2.70 2.36
N PRO A 70 6.54 -3.29 1.23
CA PRO A 70 6.38 -4.72 1.01
C PRO A 70 7.51 -5.49 1.69
N ASP A 71 7.33 -5.80 2.95
CA ASP A 71 8.33 -6.47 3.77
C ASP A 71 8.05 -7.96 3.99
N LYS A 72 6.91 -8.46 3.52
CA LYS A 72 6.54 -9.86 3.68
C LYS A 72 6.82 -10.64 2.39
N PRO A 73 7.68 -11.68 2.46
CA PRO A 73 7.92 -12.52 1.30
C PRO A 73 6.77 -13.51 1.09
N VAL A 74 6.38 -13.71 -0.15
CA VAL A 74 5.38 -14.70 -0.52
C VAL A 74 6.01 -15.69 -1.45
N THR A 75 5.84 -16.98 -1.15
CA THR A 75 6.36 -18.06 -1.96
C THR A 75 5.22 -18.72 -2.73
N ALA A 76 5.51 -19.13 -3.95
CA ALA A 76 4.58 -19.90 -4.75
C ALA A 76 5.10 -21.33 -4.87
N LYS A 77 4.18 -22.29 -4.88
CA LYS A 77 4.57 -23.66 -5.17
C LYS A 77 4.85 -23.77 -6.66
N PRO A 78 5.99 -24.36 -7.04
CA PRO A 78 6.21 -24.69 -8.45
C PRO A 78 5.09 -25.60 -8.96
N ALA A 79 4.77 -25.50 -10.25
CA ALA A 79 3.70 -26.31 -10.83
C ALA A 79 3.92 -27.81 -10.63
N GLU A 80 5.17 -28.23 -10.50
CA GLU A 80 5.55 -29.63 -10.32
C GLU A 80 5.79 -30.01 -8.88
N THR A 81 5.49 -29.13 -7.92
CA THR A 81 5.73 -29.44 -6.52
C THR A 81 4.80 -30.56 -6.06
N ARG A 82 5.39 -31.62 -5.55
CA ARG A 82 4.64 -32.72 -4.97
C ARG A 82 4.30 -32.40 -3.53
N MET A 83 3.24 -33.01 -3.03
CA MET A 83 2.87 -32.84 -1.64
C MET A 83 4.01 -33.20 -0.72
N GLY A 84 4.21 -32.37 0.32
CA GLY A 84 5.23 -32.61 1.31
C GLY A 84 6.61 -32.11 0.96
N SER A 85 6.80 -31.51 -0.20
CA SER A 85 8.15 -31.04 -0.62
C SER A 85 8.51 -29.66 -0.04
N GLY A 86 7.73 -29.11 0.87
CA GLY A 86 8.05 -27.87 1.55
C GLY A 86 7.64 -26.60 0.81
N LYS A 87 8.14 -25.45 1.27
CA LYS A 87 7.84 -24.17 0.65
C LYS A 87 8.55 -24.03 -0.69
N GLY A 88 7.87 -23.42 -1.63
CA GLY A 88 8.47 -23.04 -2.89
C GLY A 88 9.48 -21.90 -2.76
N ALA A 89 10.08 -21.54 -3.88
CA ALA A 89 11.02 -20.43 -3.91
C ALA A 89 10.32 -19.10 -3.64
N LEU A 90 11.11 -18.12 -3.16
CA LEU A 90 10.62 -16.75 -3.00
C LEU A 90 10.19 -16.21 -4.36
N GLU A 91 8.98 -15.70 -4.45
CA GLU A 91 8.43 -15.18 -5.70
C GLU A 91 8.27 -13.68 -5.70
N TYR A 92 7.70 -13.12 -4.65
CA TYR A 92 7.47 -11.67 -4.61
C TYR A 92 7.30 -11.20 -3.17
N TRP A 93 7.30 -9.87 -3.01
CA TRP A 93 7.13 -9.21 -1.73
C TRP A 93 5.80 -8.49 -1.69
N VAL A 94 5.16 -8.48 -0.50
CA VAL A 94 3.88 -7.82 -0.30
C VAL A 94 3.89 -6.99 0.98
N ALA A 95 3.06 -5.95 0.99
CA ALA A 95 2.70 -5.23 2.20
C ALA A 95 1.38 -5.78 2.71
N VAL A 96 1.32 -6.12 3.99
CA VAL A 96 0.08 -6.57 4.63
C VAL A 96 -0.66 -5.33 5.10
N VAL A 97 -1.82 -5.08 4.51
CA VAL A 97 -2.60 -3.87 4.78
C VAL A 97 -3.91 -4.24 5.46
N LYS A 98 -4.22 -3.52 6.54
CA LYS A 98 -5.47 -3.69 7.28
C LYS A 98 -6.37 -2.49 7.04
N PRO A 99 -7.70 -2.64 7.22
CA PRO A 99 -8.61 -1.50 7.07
C PRO A 99 -8.22 -0.34 7.97
N GLY A 100 -8.28 0.87 7.44
CA GLY A 100 -7.88 2.07 8.15
C GLY A 100 -6.44 2.51 7.93
N ARG A 101 -5.63 1.69 7.25
CA ARG A 101 -4.22 2.03 6.99
C ARG A 101 -4.13 3.10 5.92
N VAL A 102 -3.41 4.18 6.22
CA VAL A 102 -3.04 5.17 5.21
C VAL A 102 -1.92 4.58 4.36
N MET A 103 -2.18 4.41 3.08
CA MET A 103 -1.22 3.78 2.17
C MET A 103 -0.36 4.80 1.44
N PHE A 104 -0.94 5.91 1.03
CA PHE A 104 -0.26 6.97 0.31
C PHE A 104 -0.69 8.32 0.85
N GLU A 105 0.22 9.30 0.81
CA GLU A 105 -0.08 10.67 1.17
C GLU A 105 0.41 11.59 0.07
N ILE A 106 -0.25 12.73 -0.09
CA ILE A 106 0.11 13.71 -1.11
C ILE A 106 -0.06 15.12 -0.53
N SER A 107 0.82 16.03 -0.92
CA SER A 107 0.73 17.44 -0.53
C SER A 107 1.20 18.33 -1.66
N GLY A 108 0.99 19.65 -1.51
CA GLY A 108 1.47 20.64 -2.46
C GLY A 108 0.63 20.72 -3.73
N VAL A 109 -0.58 20.17 -3.71
CA VAL A 109 -1.54 20.27 -4.81
C VAL A 109 -2.92 20.63 -4.26
N SER A 110 -3.80 21.12 -5.12
CA SER A 110 -5.18 21.42 -4.71
C SER A 110 -5.95 20.14 -4.40
N GLU A 111 -7.03 20.27 -3.64
CA GLU A 111 -7.83 19.11 -3.30
C GLU A 111 -8.39 18.37 -4.52
N PRO A 112 -8.96 19.06 -5.55
CA PRO A 112 -9.42 18.34 -6.73
C PRO A 112 -8.32 17.56 -7.43
N VAL A 113 -7.12 18.11 -7.50
CA VAL A 113 -5.96 17.42 -8.10
C VAL A 113 -5.59 16.22 -7.24
N ALA A 114 -5.55 16.39 -5.92
CA ALA A 114 -5.23 15.28 -5.01
C ALA A 114 -6.25 14.16 -5.10
N ARG A 115 -7.53 14.49 -5.16
CA ARG A 115 -8.61 13.48 -5.29
C ARG A 115 -8.43 12.66 -6.56
N GLU A 116 -8.16 13.31 -7.67
CA GLU A 116 -8.00 12.61 -8.94
C GLU A 116 -6.72 11.75 -8.96
N ALA A 117 -5.61 12.30 -8.44
CA ALA A 117 -4.36 11.55 -8.37
C ALA A 117 -4.52 10.27 -7.53
N LEU A 118 -5.15 10.40 -6.37
CA LEU A 118 -5.36 9.25 -5.49
C LEU A 118 -6.39 8.27 -6.06
N ARG A 119 -7.39 8.76 -6.79
CA ARG A 119 -8.34 7.88 -7.50
C ARG A 119 -7.61 7.03 -8.53
N LEU A 120 -6.74 7.64 -9.32
CA LEU A 120 -5.96 6.91 -10.31
C LEU A 120 -5.05 5.87 -9.65
N ALA A 121 -4.44 6.23 -8.52
CA ALA A 121 -3.64 5.29 -7.75
C ALA A 121 -4.48 4.10 -7.29
N SER A 122 -5.68 4.36 -6.79
CA SER A 122 -6.55 3.30 -6.28
C SER A 122 -6.89 2.25 -7.35
N HIS A 123 -6.95 2.67 -8.61
CA HIS A 123 -7.22 1.73 -9.71
C HIS A 123 -6.08 0.73 -9.95
N LYS A 124 -4.89 1.03 -9.41
CA LYS A 124 -3.74 0.13 -9.52
C LYS A 124 -3.63 -0.82 -8.33
N LEU A 125 -4.46 -0.63 -7.34
CA LEU A 125 -4.44 -1.44 -6.12
C LEU A 125 -5.56 -2.49 -6.17
N PRO A 126 -5.36 -3.65 -5.53
CA PRO A 126 -6.33 -4.74 -5.57
C PRO A 126 -7.46 -4.60 -4.55
N ILE A 127 -7.58 -3.48 -3.89
CA ILE A 127 -8.53 -3.26 -2.80
C ILE A 127 -9.29 -1.96 -2.98
N GLN A 128 -10.38 -1.84 -2.27
CA GLN A 128 -11.12 -0.60 -2.19
C GLN A 128 -10.46 0.36 -1.21
N CYS A 129 -10.48 1.62 -1.55
CA CYS A 129 -9.82 2.67 -0.81
C CYS A 129 -10.73 3.88 -0.72
N LYS A 130 -10.42 4.79 0.21
CA LYS A 130 -11.12 6.06 0.27
C LYS A 130 -10.15 7.21 0.43
N PHE A 131 -10.56 8.37 -0.04
CA PHE A 131 -9.82 9.61 0.10
C PHE A 131 -10.07 10.19 1.48
N VAL A 132 -9.01 10.69 2.12
CA VAL A 132 -9.13 11.37 3.40
C VAL A 132 -8.33 12.67 3.36
N LYS A 133 -8.75 13.64 4.17
CA LYS A 133 -8.03 14.89 4.36
C LYS A 133 -7.45 14.93 5.76
N LYS A 134 -6.28 15.54 5.88
CA LYS A 134 -5.70 15.83 7.18
C LYS A 134 -6.38 17.05 7.75
N GLU A 135 -6.95 16.89 8.93
CA GLU A 135 -7.49 18.02 9.66
C GLU A 135 -6.49 18.52 10.67
N GLU A 136 -6.70 19.77 11.14
CA GLU A 136 -5.97 20.28 12.28
C GLU A 136 -6.30 19.40 13.48
N GLY A 137 -5.34 18.56 13.87
CA GLY A 137 -5.50 17.62 14.97
C GLY A 137 -6.07 16.27 14.62
N GLY A 138 -6.29 15.93 13.33
CA GLY A 138 -6.83 14.62 12.99
C GLY A 138 -7.00 14.35 11.52
N VAL A 139 -7.65 13.22 11.23
CA VAL A 139 -7.97 12.79 9.87
C VAL A 139 -9.49 12.77 9.70
N THR A 140 -9.98 13.44 8.64
CA THR A 140 -11.38 13.40 8.28
C THR A 140 -11.60 12.41 7.15
N ASN A 141 -12.61 11.56 7.30
CA ASN A 141 -13.03 10.67 6.23
C ASN A 141 -13.96 11.43 5.29
N GLU A 142 -13.63 11.40 4.01
CA GLU A 142 -14.47 11.96 2.97
C GLU A 142 -15.07 10.83 2.14
N ASP A 143 -16.35 10.81 2.01
CA ASP A 143 -17.05 9.80 1.22
C ASP A 143 -17.06 10.15 -0.27
#